data_95bc9d40f20d9f7802776fe834200278
#
_entry.id   95bc9d40f20d9f7802776fe834200278
#
_cell.length_a   1.000
_cell.length_b   1.000
_cell.length_c   1.000
_cell.angle_alpha   90.00
_cell.angle_beta   90.00
_cell.angle_gamma   90.00
#
_symmetry.space_group_name_H-M   'P 1'
#
loop_
_entity.id
_entity.type
_entity.pdbx_description
1 polymer ?
#
loop_
_entity_poly.entity_id
_entity_poly.type
_entity_poly.pdbx_seq_one_letter_code
_entity_poly.pdbx_strand_id
1 'polypeptide(L)'
;GSEEFCKPELAISSPSIERVGERTSVHIKINDVYYGKFIFNNQYREGLEELFKCLKNNYQIKVLSGDNEGERTTLERLLPKGTELIFNQKPEQKLEFIKNLQEKGRNVMMVGDGLNDAGALAQSNVGVSVSENVNVFSPACDAILDASEFQRLNYFLKLSKNSITTIKMSFALSLLYNVVGLLFAITGNLLPLVAAIIMPLSTITIVSF
;
A
#
# COMPACT_ATOMS: atom_id res chain seq x y z
N GLY A 1 -6.17 -3.03 29.72
CA GLY A 1 -7.31 -3.78 29.21
C GLY A 1 -8.40 -2.87 28.67
N SER A 2 -9.43 -3.43 28.06
CA SER A 2 -10.60 -2.67 27.60
C SER A 2 -11.37 -2.09 28.77
N GLU A 3 -12.20 -1.08 28.53
CA GLU A 3 -13.02 -0.43 29.55
C GLU A 3 -13.96 -1.42 30.25
N GLU A 4 -14.56 -2.34 29.45
CA GLU A 4 -15.48 -3.38 29.97
C GLU A 4 -14.81 -4.32 30.97
N PHE A 5 -13.53 -4.62 30.78
CA PHE A 5 -12.78 -5.53 31.66
C PHE A 5 -12.29 -4.86 32.94
N CYS A 6 -12.06 -3.55 32.92
CA CYS A 6 -11.41 -2.83 34.01
C CYS A 6 -12.37 -2.10 34.95
N LYS A 7 -13.60 -1.79 34.55
CA LYS A 7 -14.59 -1.16 35.39
C LYS A 7 -15.32 -2.20 36.23
N PRO A 8 -15.43 -2.02 37.57
CA PRO A 8 -16.35 -2.82 38.37
C PRO A 8 -17.79 -2.46 37.97
N GLU A 9 -18.70 -3.44 38.11
CA GLU A 9 -20.14 -3.23 38.01
C GLU A 9 -20.61 -2.30 39.13
N LEU A 10 -20.56 -1.01 38.93
CA LEU A 10 -21.24 -0.02 39.74
C LEU A 10 -22.27 0.68 38.87
N ALA A 11 -23.47 0.14 38.92
CA ALA A 11 -24.67 0.85 38.54
C ALA A 11 -24.83 2.08 39.46
N ILE A 12 -24.31 3.23 39.05
CA ILE A 12 -24.74 4.53 39.59
C ILE A 12 -24.86 5.46 38.39
N SER A 13 -26.09 5.87 38.16
CA SER A 13 -26.52 6.93 37.29
C SER A 13 -25.62 8.15 37.39
N SER A 14 -24.86 8.45 36.38
CA SER A 14 -24.18 9.71 36.17
C SER A 14 -24.72 10.39 34.92
N PRO A 15 -24.87 11.73 34.94
CA PRO A 15 -25.55 12.46 33.89
C PRO A 15 -24.80 12.31 32.56
N SER A 16 -25.58 12.33 31.50
CA SER A 16 -25.18 12.35 30.12
C SER A 16 -23.96 13.22 29.84
N ILE A 17 -22.77 12.60 29.90
CA ILE A 17 -21.57 13.19 29.32
C ILE A 17 -21.66 12.88 27.81
N GLU A 18 -21.76 13.93 27.00
CA GLU A 18 -21.68 13.89 25.55
C GLU A 18 -20.56 12.95 25.13
N ARG A 19 -20.88 11.99 24.29
CA ARG A 19 -19.92 11.11 23.63
C ARG A 19 -19.11 11.94 22.62
N VAL A 20 -18.16 12.68 23.12
CA VAL A 20 -17.05 13.19 22.32
C VAL A 20 -16.27 11.97 21.87
N GLY A 21 -16.16 11.75 20.58
CA GLY A 21 -15.65 10.59 19.88
C GLY A 21 -14.66 9.74 20.71
N GLU A 22 -14.96 8.45 20.86
CA GLU A 22 -14.21 7.52 21.71
C GLU A 22 -12.75 7.44 21.27
N ARG A 23 -11.89 8.20 21.95
CA ARG A 23 -10.44 8.12 21.74
C ARG A 23 -9.93 6.78 22.24
N THR A 24 -8.97 6.21 21.53
CA THR A 24 -8.31 4.98 21.97
C THR A 24 -7.77 5.15 23.38
N SER A 25 -8.19 4.31 24.31
CA SER A 25 -7.77 4.39 25.70
C SER A 25 -7.43 3.02 26.28
N VAL A 26 -6.41 3.00 27.14
CA VAL A 26 -6.03 1.81 27.91
C VAL A 26 -6.32 2.07 29.38
N HIS A 27 -7.17 1.23 29.96
CA HIS A 27 -7.57 1.30 31.35
C HIS A 27 -6.66 0.43 32.21
N ILE A 28 -6.30 0.92 33.40
CA ILE A 28 -5.44 0.23 34.36
C ILE A 28 -6.23 -0.12 35.60
N LYS A 29 -6.21 -1.42 35.93
CA LYS A 29 -6.75 -1.99 37.15
C LYS A 29 -5.69 -2.89 37.79
N ILE A 30 -5.42 -2.67 39.09
CA ILE A 30 -4.47 -3.46 39.89
C ILE A 30 -5.18 -3.91 41.13
N ASN A 31 -5.17 -5.21 41.43
CA ASN A 31 -5.83 -5.79 42.62
C ASN A 31 -7.27 -5.29 42.79
N ASP A 32 -8.05 -5.31 41.72
CA ASP A 32 -9.44 -4.85 41.62
C ASP A 32 -9.68 -3.34 41.89
N VAL A 33 -8.63 -2.55 42.08
CA VAL A 33 -8.72 -1.10 42.18
C VAL A 33 -8.44 -0.47 40.79
N TYR A 34 -9.35 0.39 40.36
CA TYR A 34 -9.18 1.13 39.09
C TYR A 34 -8.28 2.35 39.33
N TYR A 35 -7.16 2.44 38.65
CA TYR A 35 -6.16 3.50 38.78
C TYR A 35 -6.33 4.63 37.76
N GLY A 36 -7.06 4.39 36.66
CA GLY A 36 -7.28 5.41 35.64
C GLY A 36 -7.12 4.90 34.24
N LYS A 37 -7.02 5.82 33.29
CA LYS A 37 -6.84 5.50 31.86
C LYS A 37 -5.77 6.37 31.22
N PHE A 38 -5.04 5.79 30.28
CA PHE A 38 -4.22 6.52 29.31
C PHE A 38 -5.04 6.73 28.04
N ILE A 39 -5.04 7.95 27.52
CA ILE A 39 -5.66 8.30 26.26
C ILE A 39 -4.56 8.44 25.23
N PHE A 40 -4.66 7.70 24.13
CA PHE A 40 -3.72 7.76 23.02
C PHE A 40 -4.32 8.64 21.92
N ASN A 41 -3.51 9.57 21.44
CA ASN A 41 -3.83 10.34 20.25
C ASN A 41 -2.97 9.81 19.11
N ASN A 42 -3.61 9.43 18.00
CA ASN A 42 -2.88 9.03 16.80
C ASN A 42 -2.18 10.26 16.21
N GLN A 43 -0.87 10.12 15.97
CA GLN A 43 -0.11 11.13 15.28
C GLN A 43 0.09 10.66 13.84
N TYR A 44 -0.47 11.41 12.91
CA TYR A 44 -0.29 11.15 11.50
C TYR A 44 1.02 11.73 11.00
N ARG A 45 1.64 11.06 10.05
CA ARG A 45 2.92 11.48 9.47
C ARG A 45 2.75 12.75 8.64
N GLU A 46 3.75 13.60 8.65
CA GLU A 46 3.80 14.79 7.80
C GLU A 46 3.76 14.39 6.31
N GLY A 47 3.17 15.23 5.46
CA GLY A 47 3.10 15.00 4.02
C GLY A 47 2.08 13.97 3.54
N LEU A 48 1.29 13.37 4.44
CA LEU A 48 0.24 12.41 4.05
C LEU A 48 -0.84 13.05 3.18
N GLU A 49 -1.24 14.27 3.48
CA GLU A 49 -2.28 14.98 2.74
C GLU A 49 -1.88 15.18 1.28
N GLU A 50 -0.65 15.63 1.03
CA GLU A 50 -0.09 15.81 -0.31
C GLU A 50 0.02 14.50 -1.06
N LEU A 51 0.50 13.45 -0.37
CA LEU A 51 0.60 12.11 -0.95
C LEU A 51 -0.76 11.62 -1.44
N PHE A 52 -1.78 11.67 -0.58
CA PHE A 52 -3.11 11.18 -0.93
C PHE A 52 -3.80 12.03 -2.00
N LYS A 53 -3.59 13.34 -2.03
CA LYS A 53 -4.03 14.21 -3.13
C LYS A 53 -3.40 13.78 -4.47
N CYS A 54 -2.11 13.48 -4.48
CA CYS A 54 -1.43 13.00 -5.68
C CYS A 54 -1.93 11.61 -6.13
N LEU A 55 -2.15 10.70 -5.19
CA LEU A 55 -2.60 9.33 -5.49
C LEU A 55 -4.04 9.33 -6.03
N LYS A 56 -4.94 10.15 -5.49
CA LYS A 56 -6.35 10.22 -5.91
C LYS A 56 -6.53 10.50 -7.40
N ASN A 57 -5.61 11.22 -8.03
CA ASN A 57 -5.71 11.53 -9.46
C ASN A 57 -5.65 10.28 -10.35
N ASN A 58 -5.03 9.19 -9.87
CA ASN A 58 -4.79 7.98 -10.64
C ASN A 58 -5.38 6.71 -9.99
N TYR A 59 -5.78 6.78 -8.72
CA TYR A 59 -6.20 5.62 -7.94
C TYR A 59 -7.44 5.93 -7.10
N GLN A 60 -8.27 4.94 -6.91
CA GLN A 60 -9.35 4.97 -5.92
C GLN A 60 -8.78 4.58 -4.56
N ILE A 61 -8.87 5.48 -3.57
CA ILE A 61 -8.33 5.26 -2.25
C ILE A 61 -9.44 4.80 -1.31
N LYS A 62 -9.15 3.77 -0.52
CA LYS A 62 -10.00 3.25 0.55
C LYS A 62 -9.15 3.02 1.79
N VAL A 63 -9.72 3.27 2.96
CA VAL A 63 -9.05 3.05 4.25
C VAL A 63 -9.83 2.00 5.03
N LEU A 64 -9.13 0.93 5.41
CA LEU A 64 -9.66 -0.15 6.25
C LEU A 64 -8.95 -0.08 7.61
N SER A 65 -9.67 0.31 8.65
CA SER A 65 -9.12 0.39 10.00
C SER A 65 -9.75 -0.67 10.91
N GLY A 66 -8.93 -1.27 11.76
CA GLY A 66 -9.40 -2.10 12.87
C GLY A 66 -9.93 -1.28 14.04
N ASP A 67 -9.61 0.00 14.10
CA ASP A 67 -10.01 0.90 15.16
C ASP A 67 -11.49 1.31 15.04
N ASN A 68 -11.99 1.92 16.11
CA ASN A 68 -13.32 2.51 16.14
C ASN A 68 -13.40 3.80 15.30
N GLU A 69 -14.59 4.37 15.18
CA GLU A 69 -14.85 5.58 14.39
C GLU A 69 -14.32 6.88 15.02
N GLY A 70 -13.64 6.83 16.16
CA GLY A 70 -13.13 8.02 16.85
C GLY A 70 -12.20 8.90 16.00
N GLU A 71 -11.49 8.30 15.06
CA GLU A 71 -10.57 9.00 14.15
C GLU A 71 -11.23 9.45 12.84
N ARG A 72 -12.52 9.17 12.61
CA ARG A 72 -13.24 9.50 11.36
C ARG A 72 -13.06 10.96 10.95
N THR A 73 -13.33 11.88 11.86
CA THR A 73 -13.27 13.34 11.59
C THR A 73 -11.85 13.78 11.20
N THR A 74 -10.84 13.21 11.85
CA THR A 74 -9.44 13.50 11.53
C THR A 74 -9.06 12.99 10.16
N LEU A 75 -9.44 11.74 9.84
CA LEU A 75 -9.19 11.12 8.54
C LEU A 75 -9.95 11.81 7.40
N GLU A 76 -11.20 12.19 7.60
CA GLU A 76 -11.99 12.94 6.61
C GLU A 76 -11.39 14.31 6.26
N ARG A 77 -10.66 14.92 7.22
CA ARG A 77 -9.93 16.18 6.97
C ARG A 77 -8.61 15.96 6.25
N LEU A 78 -7.88 14.88 6.58
CA LEU A 78 -6.58 14.56 6.00
C LEU A 78 -6.68 13.94 4.59
N LEU A 79 -7.75 13.20 4.35
CA LEU A 79 -7.90 12.44 3.11
C LEU A 79 -8.72 13.22 2.08
N PRO A 80 -8.50 12.98 0.78
CA PRO A 80 -9.27 13.61 -0.28
C PRO A 80 -10.77 13.27 -0.15
N LYS A 81 -11.63 14.25 -0.42
CA LYS A 81 -13.09 14.06 -0.40
C LYS A 81 -13.52 12.86 -1.25
N GLY A 82 -14.39 12.01 -0.70
CA GLY A 82 -14.86 10.79 -1.35
C GLY A 82 -13.96 9.57 -1.15
N THR A 83 -12.96 9.63 -0.27
CA THR A 83 -12.26 8.45 0.23
C THR A 83 -13.20 7.64 1.10
N GLU A 84 -13.33 6.35 0.83
CA GLU A 84 -14.16 5.44 1.62
C GLU A 84 -13.40 5.02 2.89
N LEU A 85 -14.01 5.27 4.05
CA LEU A 85 -13.47 4.93 5.36
C LEU A 85 -14.30 3.82 5.99
N ILE A 86 -13.69 2.68 6.26
CA ILE A 86 -14.32 1.50 6.82
C ILE A 86 -13.61 1.15 8.13
N PHE A 87 -14.31 1.27 9.24
CA PHE A 87 -13.79 1.05 10.58
C PHE A 87 -14.21 -0.31 11.15
N ASN A 88 -13.66 -0.66 12.31
CA ASN A 88 -13.95 -1.89 13.05
C ASN A 88 -13.71 -3.17 12.22
N GLN A 89 -12.69 -3.16 11.34
CA GLN A 89 -12.39 -4.27 10.46
C GLN A 89 -11.43 -5.26 11.12
N LYS A 90 -11.89 -6.49 11.29
CA LYS A 90 -11.02 -7.62 11.68
C LYS A 90 -10.12 -8.04 10.50
N PRO A 91 -8.98 -8.72 10.75
CA PRO A 91 -8.08 -9.17 9.69
C PRO A 91 -8.79 -9.97 8.58
N GLU A 92 -9.70 -10.87 8.95
CA GLU A 92 -10.46 -11.68 8.00
C GLU A 92 -11.39 -10.84 7.11
N GLN A 93 -11.99 -9.79 7.69
CA GLN A 93 -12.87 -8.87 6.96
C GLN A 93 -12.09 -8.01 5.97
N LYS A 94 -10.87 -7.58 6.32
CA LYS A 94 -9.97 -6.89 5.40
C LYS A 94 -9.59 -7.78 4.21
N LEU A 95 -9.25 -9.05 4.48
CA LEU A 95 -8.96 -10.04 3.44
C LEU A 95 -10.17 -10.24 2.51
N GLU A 96 -11.36 -10.45 3.07
CA GLU A 96 -12.58 -10.63 2.29
C GLU A 96 -12.93 -9.39 1.45
N PHE A 97 -12.70 -8.21 2.01
CA PHE A 97 -12.89 -6.96 1.28
C PHE A 97 -11.99 -6.87 0.03
N ILE A 98 -10.72 -7.28 0.15
CA ILE A 98 -9.78 -7.34 -0.98
C ILE A 98 -10.28 -8.34 -2.03
N LYS A 99 -10.68 -9.55 -1.62
CA LYS A 99 -11.27 -10.58 -2.54
C LYS A 99 -12.45 -10.01 -3.30
N ASN A 100 -13.39 -9.40 -2.61
CA ASN A 100 -14.59 -8.80 -3.22
C ASN A 100 -14.26 -7.71 -4.26
N LEU A 101 -13.19 -6.94 -4.05
CA LEU A 101 -12.73 -5.97 -5.05
C LEU A 101 -12.12 -6.67 -6.27
N GLN A 102 -11.34 -7.73 -6.05
CA GLN A 102 -10.72 -8.50 -7.13
C GLN A 102 -11.77 -9.23 -7.97
N GLU A 103 -12.82 -9.81 -7.36
CA GLU A 103 -13.95 -10.43 -8.06
C GLU A 103 -14.72 -9.45 -8.94
N LYS A 104 -14.73 -8.17 -8.58
CA LYS A 104 -15.26 -7.07 -9.40
C LYS A 104 -14.28 -6.61 -10.50
N GLY A 105 -13.19 -7.35 -10.73
CA GLY A 105 -12.18 -7.04 -11.74
C GLY A 105 -11.26 -5.86 -11.39
N ARG A 106 -11.16 -5.49 -10.10
CA ARG A 106 -10.27 -4.41 -9.66
C ARG A 106 -8.89 -4.96 -9.32
N ASN A 107 -7.85 -4.28 -9.78
CA ASN A 107 -6.49 -4.52 -9.30
C ASN A 107 -6.29 -3.73 -8.01
N VAL A 108 -5.89 -4.44 -6.95
CA VAL A 108 -5.79 -3.88 -5.60
C VAL A 108 -4.34 -3.89 -5.14
N MET A 109 -3.84 -2.73 -4.74
CA MET A 109 -2.62 -2.61 -3.94
C MET A 109 -3.03 -2.39 -2.48
N MET A 110 -2.61 -3.28 -1.61
CA MET A 110 -2.78 -3.16 -0.16
C MET A 110 -1.51 -2.60 0.46
N VAL A 111 -1.66 -1.62 1.34
CA VAL A 111 -0.56 -1.06 2.14
C VAL A 111 -0.93 -1.21 3.61
N GLY A 112 -0.09 -1.85 4.39
CA GLY A 112 -0.35 -2.14 5.79
C GLY A 112 0.92 -2.35 6.62
N ASP A 113 0.77 -2.66 7.91
CA ASP A 113 1.90 -2.88 8.83
C ASP A 113 2.55 -4.27 8.73
N GLY A 114 1.94 -5.17 7.98
CA GLY A 114 2.45 -6.53 7.75
C GLY A 114 2.14 -7.55 8.85
N LEU A 115 1.79 -7.13 10.05
CA LEU A 115 1.50 -8.04 11.18
C LEU A 115 0.02 -8.43 11.20
N ASN A 116 -0.85 -7.45 11.34
CA ASN A 116 -2.30 -7.67 11.40
C ASN A 116 -2.93 -7.82 10.01
N ASP A 117 -2.27 -7.30 9.00
CA ASP A 117 -2.77 -7.24 7.63
C ASP A 117 -2.17 -8.31 6.70
N ALA A 118 -1.38 -9.26 7.24
CA ALA A 118 -0.67 -10.27 6.44
C ALA A 118 -1.55 -11.01 5.43
N GLY A 119 -2.75 -11.42 5.84
CA GLY A 119 -3.70 -12.09 4.94
C GLY A 119 -4.21 -11.20 3.82
N ALA A 120 -4.52 -9.93 4.12
CA ALA A 120 -4.97 -8.96 3.13
C ALA A 120 -3.85 -8.54 2.18
N LEU A 121 -2.61 -8.40 2.69
CA LEU A 121 -1.41 -8.12 1.89
C LEU A 121 -1.14 -9.25 0.90
N ALA A 122 -1.11 -10.50 1.37
CA ALA A 122 -0.88 -11.67 0.52
C ALA A 122 -1.99 -11.89 -0.51
N GLN A 123 -3.25 -11.54 -0.18
CA GLN A 123 -4.38 -11.66 -1.10
C GLN A 123 -4.36 -10.59 -2.19
N SER A 124 -3.85 -9.38 -1.90
CA SER A 124 -3.86 -8.28 -2.86
C SER A 124 -3.02 -8.58 -4.11
N ASN A 125 -3.25 -7.83 -5.20
CA ASN A 125 -2.42 -7.96 -6.41
C ASN A 125 -1.00 -7.42 -6.18
N VAL A 126 -0.85 -6.47 -5.25
CA VAL A 126 0.43 -5.99 -4.75
C VAL A 126 0.27 -5.69 -3.27
N GLY A 127 1.00 -6.39 -2.42
CA GLY A 127 1.06 -6.17 -0.98
C GLY A 127 2.32 -5.39 -0.59
N VAL A 128 2.16 -4.22 0.02
CA VAL A 128 3.26 -3.39 0.49
C VAL A 128 3.19 -3.28 2.00
N SER A 129 4.18 -3.82 2.69
CA SER A 129 4.34 -3.65 4.14
C SER A 129 5.11 -2.37 4.45
N VAL A 130 4.58 -1.53 5.32
CA VAL A 130 5.27 -0.34 5.82
C VAL A 130 5.85 -0.65 7.19
N SER A 131 7.16 -0.56 7.32
CA SER A 131 7.88 -0.89 8.57
C SER A 131 8.82 0.22 8.98
N GLU A 132 8.92 0.48 10.27
CA GLU A 132 9.95 1.35 10.85
C GLU A 132 11.31 0.64 10.94
N ASN A 133 11.31 -0.68 10.87
CA ASN A 133 12.51 -1.49 10.83
C ASN A 133 12.40 -2.49 9.67
N VAL A 134 13.02 -2.14 8.56
CA VAL A 134 13.03 -2.98 7.33
C VAL A 134 13.71 -4.35 7.51
N ASN A 135 14.43 -4.54 8.61
CA ASN A 135 15.01 -5.83 8.95
C ASN A 135 13.99 -6.81 9.56
N VAL A 136 12.79 -6.34 9.92
CA VAL A 136 11.69 -7.20 10.34
C VAL A 136 11.05 -7.77 9.09
N PHE A 137 11.34 -9.03 8.82
CA PHE A 137 10.82 -9.73 7.65
C PHE A 137 9.31 -9.95 7.79
N SER A 138 8.53 -9.43 6.84
CA SER A 138 7.10 -9.76 6.67
C SER A 138 6.96 -10.70 5.48
N PRO A 139 6.72 -12.00 5.70
CA PRO A 139 6.71 -13.00 4.62
C PRO A 139 5.49 -12.89 3.69
N ALA A 140 4.53 -12.04 4.02
CA ALA A 140 3.24 -11.97 3.34
C ALA A 140 3.08 -10.73 2.45
N CYS A 141 4.18 -10.11 1.98
CA CYS A 141 4.14 -8.92 1.13
C CYS A 141 5.08 -9.02 -0.06
N ASP A 142 4.77 -8.29 -1.14
CA ASP A 142 5.59 -8.21 -2.34
C ASP A 142 6.71 -7.16 -2.22
N ALA A 143 6.50 -6.15 -1.36
CA ALA A 143 7.47 -5.10 -1.12
C ALA A 143 7.41 -4.60 0.33
N ILE A 144 8.55 -4.16 0.83
CA ILE A 144 8.68 -3.50 2.13
C ILE A 144 9.09 -2.05 1.87
N LEU A 145 8.33 -1.13 2.44
CA LEU A 145 8.59 0.30 2.38
C LEU A 145 9.00 0.81 3.75
N ASP A 146 10.14 1.49 3.82
CA ASP A 146 10.53 2.19 5.03
C ASP A 146 9.49 3.26 5.37
N ALA A 147 9.09 3.28 6.61
CA ALA A 147 8.06 4.19 7.08
C ALA A 147 8.43 5.67 6.93
N SER A 148 9.72 6.01 6.99
CA SER A 148 10.24 7.36 6.74
C SER A 148 10.08 7.78 5.27
N GLU A 149 10.06 6.82 4.35
CA GLU A 149 9.94 7.04 2.91
C GLU A 149 8.48 6.94 2.39
N PHE A 150 7.51 6.78 3.30
CA PHE A 150 6.10 6.61 2.92
C PHE A 150 5.57 7.75 2.03
N GLN A 151 6.01 8.97 2.27
CA GLN A 151 5.64 10.16 1.46
C GLN A 151 6.06 10.01 0.00
N ARG A 152 7.08 9.20 -0.29
CA ARG A 152 7.60 8.96 -1.64
C ARG A 152 6.90 7.82 -2.39
N LEU A 153 5.85 7.22 -1.82
CA LEU A 153 5.12 6.12 -2.46
C LEU A 153 4.69 6.45 -3.89
N ASN A 154 4.17 7.68 -4.12
CA ASN A 154 3.80 8.10 -5.47
C ASN A 154 5.00 8.15 -6.44
N TYR A 155 6.19 8.50 -5.95
CA TYR A 155 7.43 8.46 -6.75
C TYR A 155 7.77 7.02 -7.13
N PHE A 156 7.72 6.08 -6.19
CA PHE A 156 8.00 4.66 -6.47
C PHE A 156 7.00 4.06 -7.46
N LEU A 157 5.72 4.41 -7.35
CA LEU A 157 4.71 3.98 -8.32
C LEU A 157 4.96 4.53 -9.72
N LYS A 158 5.39 5.79 -9.85
CA LYS A 158 5.78 6.39 -11.12
C LYS A 158 7.02 5.72 -11.69
N LEU A 159 8.03 5.48 -10.84
CA LEU A 159 9.26 4.80 -11.23
C LEU A 159 8.96 3.40 -11.79
N SER A 160 8.12 2.63 -11.10
CA SER A 160 7.67 1.31 -11.57
C SER A 160 7.00 1.37 -12.94
N LYS A 161 6.07 2.31 -13.16
CA LYS A 161 5.42 2.50 -14.47
C LYS A 161 6.41 2.86 -15.56
N ASN A 162 7.37 3.76 -15.28
CA ASN A 162 8.39 4.16 -16.23
C ASN A 162 9.30 2.98 -16.56
N SER A 163 9.71 2.18 -15.58
CA SER A 163 10.52 0.98 -15.78
C SER A 163 9.84 -0.02 -16.72
N ILE A 164 8.53 -0.26 -16.52
CA ILE A 164 7.75 -1.13 -17.43
C ILE A 164 7.73 -0.56 -18.86
N THR A 165 7.59 0.75 -19.00
CA THR A 165 7.60 1.41 -20.31
C THR A 165 8.96 1.26 -20.99
N THR A 166 10.05 1.48 -20.27
CA THR A 166 11.41 1.27 -20.76
C THR A 166 11.62 -0.18 -21.20
N ILE A 167 11.19 -1.16 -20.41
CA ILE A 167 11.27 -2.58 -20.77
C ILE A 167 10.49 -2.86 -22.08
N LYS A 168 9.26 -2.37 -22.21
CA LYS A 168 8.46 -2.55 -23.44
C LYS A 168 9.13 -1.93 -24.66
N MET A 169 9.71 -0.75 -24.50
CA MET A 169 10.46 -0.08 -25.57
C MET A 169 11.71 -0.87 -25.99
N SER A 170 12.45 -1.40 -25.00
CA SER A 170 13.62 -2.25 -25.26
C SER A 170 13.25 -3.54 -26.03
N PHE A 171 12.13 -4.18 -25.65
CA PHE A 171 11.63 -5.33 -26.41
C PHE A 171 11.18 -4.97 -27.83
N ALA A 172 10.50 -3.84 -28.02
CA ALA A 172 10.09 -3.38 -29.34
C ALA A 172 11.31 -3.11 -30.23
N LEU A 173 12.35 -2.48 -29.67
CA LEU A 173 13.60 -2.20 -30.37
C LEU A 173 14.34 -3.49 -30.72
N SER A 174 14.42 -4.46 -29.82
CA SER A 174 14.99 -5.79 -30.07
C SER A 174 14.26 -6.52 -31.19
N LEU A 175 12.92 -6.50 -31.19
CA LEU A 175 12.11 -7.09 -32.23
C LEU A 175 12.38 -6.44 -33.59
N LEU A 176 12.52 -5.12 -33.65
CA LEU A 176 12.85 -4.39 -34.87
C LEU A 176 14.19 -4.86 -35.47
N TYR A 177 15.24 -4.97 -34.65
CA TYR A 177 16.53 -5.50 -35.10
C TYR A 177 16.42 -6.93 -35.63
N ASN A 178 15.63 -7.79 -34.98
CA ASN A 178 15.42 -9.16 -35.43
C ASN A 178 14.68 -9.21 -36.80
N VAL A 179 13.65 -8.37 -36.98
CA VAL A 179 12.90 -8.27 -38.23
C VAL A 179 13.82 -7.79 -39.36
N VAL A 180 14.63 -6.75 -39.11
CA VAL A 180 15.60 -6.24 -40.09
C VAL A 180 16.61 -7.34 -40.45
N GLY A 181 17.19 -8.03 -39.49
CA GLY A 181 18.11 -9.12 -39.72
C GLY A 181 17.50 -10.26 -40.57
N LEU A 182 16.23 -10.60 -40.25
CA LEU A 182 15.50 -11.63 -41.02
C LEU A 182 15.24 -11.21 -42.45
N LEU A 183 14.89 -9.95 -42.69
CA LEU A 183 14.71 -9.43 -44.06
C LEU A 183 16.01 -9.54 -44.89
N PHE A 184 17.15 -9.17 -44.29
CA PHE A 184 18.45 -9.35 -44.94
C PHE A 184 18.76 -10.83 -45.24
N ALA A 185 18.38 -11.74 -44.34
CA ALA A 185 18.56 -13.17 -44.53
C ALA A 185 17.70 -13.73 -45.70
N ILE A 186 16.41 -13.37 -45.75
CA ILE A 186 15.46 -13.86 -46.76
C ILE A 186 15.82 -13.33 -48.15
N THR A 187 16.31 -12.09 -48.25
CA THR A 187 16.74 -11.49 -49.54
C THR A 187 18.09 -11.98 -50.01
N GLY A 188 18.76 -12.87 -49.26
CA GLY A 188 20.09 -13.41 -49.62
C GLY A 188 21.23 -12.40 -49.43
N ASN A 189 20.96 -11.22 -48.86
CA ASN A 189 21.94 -10.15 -48.67
C ASN A 189 22.64 -10.21 -47.31
N LEU A 190 22.40 -11.26 -46.52
CA LEU A 190 23.04 -11.41 -45.19
C LEU A 190 24.48 -11.89 -45.35
N LEU A 191 25.37 -10.98 -45.67
CA LEU A 191 26.80 -11.24 -45.63
C LEU A 191 27.28 -11.46 -44.19
N PRO A 192 28.28 -12.34 -43.94
CA PRO A 192 28.81 -12.53 -42.56
C PRO A 192 29.25 -11.23 -41.88
N LEU A 193 29.78 -10.27 -42.66
CA LEU A 193 30.18 -8.96 -42.18
C LEU A 193 28.98 -8.15 -41.67
N VAL A 194 27.84 -8.18 -42.37
CA VAL A 194 26.61 -7.47 -41.97
C VAL A 194 26.07 -8.04 -40.66
N ALA A 195 26.04 -9.35 -40.51
CA ALA A 195 25.63 -10.02 -39.29
C ALA A 195 26.56 -9.66 -38.09
N ALA A 196 27.88 -9.64 -38.33
CA ALA A 196 28.86 -9.29 -37.31
C ALA A 196 28.74 -7.82 -36.80
N ILE A 197 28.16 -6.94 -37.62
CA ILE A 197 27.91 -5.53 -37.23
C ILE A 197 26.54 -5.38 -36.53
N ILE A 198 25.48 -5.99 -37.07
CA ILE A 198 24.11 -5.82 -36.55
C ILE A 198 23.98 -6.37 -35.14
N MET A 199 24.59 -7.51 -34.81
CA MET A 199 24.46 -8.14 -33.50
C MET A 199 25.02 -7.26 -32.37
N PRO A 200 26.30 -6.80 -32.39
CA PRO A 200 26.81 -5.91 -31.33
C PRO A 200 26.06 -4.57 -31.29
N LEU A 201 25.68 -4.02 -32.44
CA LEU A 201 24.97 -2.75 -32.54
C LEU A 201 23.61 -2.82 -31.81
N SER A 202 22.86 -3.90 -32.01
CA SER A 202 21.58 -4.11 -31.30
C SER A 202 21.76 -4.17 -29.79
N THR A 203 22.79 -4.91 -29.33
CA THR A 203 23.08 -5.03 -27.88
C THR A 203 23.48 -3.68 -27.28
N ILE A 204 24.38 -2.95 -27.91
CA ILE A 204 24.82 -1.63 -27.47
C ILE A 204 23.63 -0.66 -27.38
N THR A 205 22.79 -0.66 -28.42
CA THR A 205 21.61 0.23 -28.46
C THR A 205 20.64 -0.08 -27.34
N ILE A 206 20.34 -1.36 -27.05
CA ILE A 206 19.41 -1.77 -25.99
C ILE A 206 19.99 -1.46 -24.62
N VAL A 207 21.29 -1.63 -24.40
CA VAL A 207 21.95 -1.34 -23.12
C VAL A 207 22.08 0.17 -22.86
N SER A 208 22.21 0.97 -23.92
CA SER A 208 22.33 2.43 -23.82
C SER A 208 20.98 3.16 -23.66
N PHE A 209 19.88 2.46 -23.91
CA PHE A 209 18.51 2.95 -23.77
C PHE A 209 18.01 2.81 -22.34
#